data_60fac091a1ee3e4b412f60a66d6c3520
#
_entry.id   60fac091a1ee3e4b412f60a66d6c3520
#
_cell.length_a   1.000
_cell.length_b   1.000
_cell.length_c   1.000
_cell.angle_alpha   90.00
_cell.angle_beta   90.00
_cell.angle_gamma   90.00
#
_symmetry.space_group_name_H-M   'P 1'
#
loop_
_entity.id
_entity.type
_entity.pdbx_description
1 polymer ?
#
loop_
_entity_poly.entity_id
_entity_poly.type
_entity_poly.pdbx_seq_one_letter_code
_entity_poly.pdbx_strand_id
1 'polypeptide(L)'
;MHVLFAEIGPDLSRFANASAFASWLGLCPDNRISGGKILSVRTRMVKNRAAMALRMAAQSLHRSQSYLGNYYRRMRAKLGTPKAITAAAHKLARVVYHLLITGQSYEESTFAQCETRHRIRLEANLRRHARELGFDLVATSA
;
A
#
# COMPACT_ATOMS: atom_id res chain seq x y z
N MET A 1 -1.38 10.01 -15.84
CA MET A 1 -1.10 11.20 -15.02
C MET A 1 -2.19 12.27 -15.15
N HIS A 2 -2.61 12.65 -16.38
CA HIS A 2 -3.63 13.70 -16.60
C HIS A 2 -4.95 13.51 -15.85
N VAL A 3 -5.46 12.29 -15.75
CA VAL A 3 -6.72 11.99 -15.02
C VAL A 3 -6.63 12.34 -13.54
N LEU A 4 -5.47 12.11 -12.90
CA LEU A 4 -5.28 12.44 -11.50
C LEU A 4 -5.31 13.96 -11.30
N PHE A 5 -4.61 14.73 -12.12
CA PHE A 5 -4.61 16.19 -12.03
C PHE A 5 -5.98 16.81 -12.34
N ALA A 6 -6.71 16.24 -13.31
CA ALA A 6 -8.04 16.74 -13.67
C ALA A 6 -9.08 16.54 -12.54
N GLU A 7 -8.98 15.45 -11.80
CA GLU A 7 -9.92 15.14 -10.72
C GLU A 7 -9.53 15.74 -9.37
N ILE A 8 -8.23 15.80 -9.09
CA ILE A 8 -7.69 16.24 -7.80
C ILE A 8 -7.51 17.77 -7.78
N GLY A 9 -7.22 18.35 -8.95
CA GLY A 9 -6.77 19.75 -9.05
C GLY A 9 -5.31 19.91 -8.61
N PRO A 10 -4.73 21.11 -8.80
CA PRO A 10 -3.36 21.39 -8.44
C PRO A 10 -3.15 21.55 -6.92
N ASP A 11 -4.22 21.82 -6.19
CA ASP A 11 -4.16 22.11 -4.75
C ASP A 11 -4.61 20.92 -3.89
N LEU A 12 -3.65 20.36 -3.17
CA LEU A 12 -3.86 19.28 -2.19
C LEU A 12 -3.98 19.79 -0.74
N SER A 13 -3.88 21.10 -0.52
CA SER A 13 -3.96 21.71 0.83
C SER A 13 -5.29 21.42 1.53
N ARG A 14 -6.36 21.17 0.75
CA ARG A 14 -7.68 20.74 1.25
C ARG A 14 -7.65 19.41 2.01
N PHE A 15 -6.58 18.61 1.88
CA PHE A 15 -6.43 17.36 2.60
C PHE A 15 -5.41 17.52 3.72
N ALA A 16 -5.82 17.31 4.95
CA ALA A 16 -4.96 17.44 6.13
C ALA A 16 -3.73 16.49 6.09
N ASN A 17 -3.85 15.35 5.44
CA ASN A 17 -2.78 14.36 5.33
C ASN A 17 -3.07 13.31 4.24
N ALA A 18 -2.08 12.45 3.96
CA ALA A 18 -2.20 11.38 2.97
C ALA A 18 -3.33 10.38 3.28
N SER A 19 -3.68 10.19 4.55
CA SER A 19 -4.78 9.30 4.93
C SER A 19 -6.14 9.91 4.62
N ALA A 20 -6.31 11.21 4.84
CA ALA A 20 -7.52 11.95 4.46
C ALA A 20 -7.71 11.91 2.93
N PHE A 21 -6.63 12.09 2.16
CA PHE A 21 -6.65 11.97 0.72
C PHE A 21 -7.05 10.56 0.25
N ALA A 22 -6.45 9.51 0.81
CA ALA A 22 -6.79 8.12 0.48
C ALA A 22 -8.24 7.76 0.87
N SER A 23 -8.74 8.34 1.97
CA SER A 23 -10.13 8.19 2.40
C SER A 23 -11.11 8.86 1.45
N TRP A 24 -10.78 10.07 0.96
CA TRP A 24 -11.58 10.76 -0.05
C TRP A 24 -11.66 9.96 -1.36
N LEU A 25 -10.59 9.29 -1.76
CA LEU A 25 -10.56 8.38 -2.90
C LEU A 25 -11.37 7.08 -2.67
N GLY A 26 -11.86 6.81 -1.46
CA GLY A 26 -12.53 5.55 -1.13
C GLY A 26 -11.61 4.33 -1.18
N LEU A 27 -10.32 4.52 -0.89
CA LEU A 27 -9.32 3.45 -0.88
C LEU A 27 -9.02 2.93 0.54
N CYS A 28 -9.57 3.57 1.57
CA CYS A 28 -9.46 3.11 2.95
C CYS A 28 -10.55 2.07 3.27
N PRO A 29 -10.26 1.08 4.12
CA PRO A 29 -11.28 0.17 4.65
C PRO A 29 -12.33 0.97 5.45
N ASP A 30 -13.60 0.68 5.20
CA ASP A 30 -14.72 1.17 6.00
C ASP A 30 -15.15 0.04 6.95
N ASN A 31 -14.44 -0.06 8.07
CA ASN A 31 -14.67 -1.13 9.04
C ASN A 31 -15.98 -0.86 9.79
N ARG A 32 -16.96 -1.72 9.57
CA ARG A 32 -18.18 -1.75 10.38
C ARG A 32 -17.99 -2.71 11.52
N ILE A 33 -18.05 -2.19 12.74
CA ILE A 33 -17.88 -2.98 13.98
C ILE A 33 -19.17 -2.88 14.78
N SER A 34 -19.67 -4.00 15.25
CA SER A 34 -20.79 -4.06 16.19
C SER A 34 -20.51 -5.12 17.26
N GLY A 35 -20.70 -4.76 18.53
CA GLY A 35 -20.46 -5.68 19.64
C GLY A 35 -19.04 -6.26 19.70
N GLY A 36 -18.03 -5.48 19.30
CA GLY A 36 -16.63 -5.95 19.22
C GLY A 36 -16.30 -6.84 18.04
N LYS A 37 -17.28 -7.18 17.18
CA LYS A 37 -17.08 -8.00 15.97
C LYS A 37 -17.03 -7.14 14.73
N ILE A 38 -16.06 -7.41 13.85
CA ILE A 38 -15.94 -6.78 12.54
C ILE A 38 -17.00 -7.37 11.60
N LEU A 39 -18.03 -6.58 11.25
CA LEU A 39 -19.10 -7.00 10.35
C LEU A 39 -18.70 -6.86 8.87
N SER A 40 -17.91 -5.86 8.54
CA SER A 40 -17.46 -5.61 7.16
C SER A 40 -16.14 -4.85 7.15
N VAL A 41 -15.29 -5.19 6.19
CA VAL A 41 -14.01 -4.50 5.88
C VAL A 41 -14.00 -3.94 4.46
N ARG A 42 -15.18 -3.73 3.86
CA ARG A 42 -15.28 -3.20 2.50
C ARG A 42 -14.85 -1.73 2.47
N THR A 43 -14.23 -1.32 1.38
CA THR A 43 -14.02 0.11 1.11
C THR A 43 -15.33 0.77 0.70
N ARG A 44 -15.48 2.07 0.99
CA ARG A 44 -16.64 2.84 0.52
C ARG A 44 -16.73 2.81 -1.00
N MET A 45 -17.94 2.66 -1.52
CA MET A 45 -18.18 2.78 -2.95
C MET A 45 -18.24 4.28 -3.32
N VAL A 46 -17.15 4.77 -3.87
CA VAL A 46 -17.04 6.15 -4.35
C VAL A 46 -16.85 6.12 -5.86
N LYS A 47 -17.68 6.87 -6.57
CA LYS A 47 -17.52 7.10 -8.02
C LYS A 47 -16.44 8.18 -8.21
N ASN A 48 -15.18 7.79 -8.19
CA ASN A 48 -14.05 8.69 -8.34
C ASN A 48 -13.11 8.16 -9.42
N ARG A 49 -12.90 8.95 -10.48
CA ARG A 49 -12.08 8.56 -11.64
C ARG A 49 -10.61 8.44 -11.26
N ALA A 50 -10.11 9.27 -10.33
CA ALA A 50 -8.75 9.17 -9.83
C ALA A 50 -8.53 7.85 -9.06
N ALA A 51 -9.51 7.42 -8.26
CA ALA A 51 -9.45 6.13 -7.57
C ALA A 51 -9.44 4.94 -8.55
N MET A 52 -10.21 5.03 -9.64
CA MET A 52 -10.20 4.03 -10.69
C MET A 52 -8.84 3.99 -11.41
N ALA A 53 -8.28 5.13 -11.77
CA ALA A 53 -6.96 5.22 -12.39
C ALA A 53 -5.87 4.62 -11.49
N LEU A 54 -5.91 4.87 -10.17
CA LEU A 54 -4.98 4.29 -9.21
C LEU A 54 -5.15 2.77 -9.06
N ARG A 55 -6.39 2.24 -9.14
CA ARG A 55 -6.62 0.78 -9.16
C ARG A 55 -6.08 0.13 -10.43
N MET A 56 -6.27 0.76 -11.59
CA MET A 56 -5.70 0.28 -12.86
C MET A 56 -4.16 0.31 -12.81
N ALA A 57 -3.57 1.38 -12.31
CA ALA A 57 -2.13 1.48 -12.11
C ALA A 57 -1.63 0.41 -11.11
N ALA A 58 -2.35 0.14 -10.03
CA ALA A 58 -2.03 -0.92 -9.08
C ALA A 58 -2.08 -2.31 -9.72
N GLN A 59 -3.02 -2.56 -10.62
CA GLN A 59 -3.12 -3.82 -11.35
C GLN A 59 -1.92 -4.04 -12.30
N SER A 60 -1.41 -2.98 -12.94
CA SER A 60 -0.23 -3.09 -13.82
C SER A 60 1.06 -3.41 -13.05
N LEU A 61 1.12 -3.16 -11.73
CA LEU A 61 2.26 -3.46 -10.87
C LEU A 61 2.59 -4.97 -10.78
N HIS A 62 1.69 -5.83 -11.18
CA HIS A 62 1.91 -7.28 -11.20
C HIS A 62 3.20 -7.68 -11.95
N ARG A 63 3.51 -6.99 -13.04
CA ARG A 63 4.70 -7.25 -13.89
C ARG A 63 5.90 -6.38 -13.53
N SER A 64 5.74 -5.41 -12.63
CA SER A 64 6.82 -4.48 -12.28
C SER A 64 7.81 -5.11 -11.30
N GLN A 65 9.10 -4.89 -11.52
CA GLN A 65 10.18 -5.29 -10.60
C GLN A 65 10.45 -4.23 -9.50
N SER A 66 9.68 -3.15 -9.48
CA SER A 66 9.80 -2.07 -8.51
C SER A 66 9.38 -2.50 -7.10
N TYR A 67 9.74 -1.65 -6.12
CA TYR A 67 9.25 -1.78 -4.73
C TYR A 67 7.73 -1.93 -4.66
N LEU A 68 6.98 -1.13 -5.43
CA LEU A 68 5.52 -1.20 -5.46
C LEU A 68 5.02 -2.51 -6.08
N GLY A 69 5.72 -3.04 -7.08
CA GLY A 69 5.47 -4.37 -7.64
C GLY A 69 5.69 -5.48 -6.62
N ASN A 70 6.78 -5.42 -5.86
CA ASN A 70 7.06 -6.35 -4.76
C ASN A 70 5.99 -6.26 -3.67
N TYR A 71 5.59 -5.04 -3.30
CA TYR A 71 4.50 -4.82 -2.36
C TYR A 71 3.18 -5.43 -2.85
N TYR A 72 2.81 -5.22 -4.11
CA TYR A 72 1.60 -5.79 -4.70
C TYR A 72 1.62 -7.32 -4.66
N ARG A 73 2.72 -7.96 -5.07
CA ARG A 73 2.85 -9.43 -5.05
C ARG A 73 2.70 -10.00 -3.64
N ARG A 74 3.32 -9.36 -2.63
CA ARG A 74 3.14 -9.76 -1.22
C ARG A 74 1.68 -9.63 -0.75
N MET A 75 1.03 -8.52 -1.08
CA MET A 75 -0.39 -8.34 -0.74
C MET A 75 -1.29 -9.34 -1.45
N ARG A 76 -1.00 -9.67 -2.70
CA ARG A 76 -1.74 -10.66 -3.48
C ARG A 76 -1.63 -12.06 -2.86
N ALA A 77 -0.45 -12.48 -2.46
CA ALA A 77 -0.24 -13.76 -1.80
C ALA A 77 -1.01 -13.85 -0.46
N LYS A 78 -1.11 -12.73 0.28
CA LYS A 78 -1.73 -12.69 1.60
C LYS A 78 -3.26 -12.51 1.56
N LEU A 79 -3.77 -11.66 0.67
CA LEU A 79 -5.15 -11.16 0.70
C LEU A 79 -5.98 -11.55 -0.53
N GLY A 80 -5.34 -12.12 -1.55
CA GLY A 80 -5.95 -12.34 -2.87
C GLY A 80 -5.95 -11.08 -3.75
N THR A 81 -6.22 -11.27 -5.04
CA THR A 81 -6.07 -10.24 -6.08
C THR A 81 -6.93 -8.97 -5.83
N PRO A 82 -8.24 -9.04 -5.55
CA PRO A 82 -9.06 -7.83 -5.42
C PRO A 82 -8.63 -6.93 -4.27
N LYS A 83 -8.32 -7.53 -3.11
CA LYS A 83 -7.87 -6.80 -1.93
C LYS A 83 -6.45 -6.25 -2.13
N ALA A 84 -5.58 -6.98 -2.82
CA ALA A 84 -4.23 -6.52 -3.15
C ALA A 84 -4.23 -5.31 -4.08
N ILE A 85 -5.10 -5.27 -5.08
CA ILE A 85 -5.28 -4.10 -5.96
C ILE A 85 -5.67 -2.88 -5.12
N THR A 86 -6.62 -3.02 -4.21
CA THR A 86 -7.05 -1.91 -3.35
C THR A 86 -5.94 -1.45 -2.41
N ALA A 87 -5.21 -2.39 -1.79
CA ALA A 87 -4.08 -2.07 -0.92
C ALA A 87 -2.94 -1.37 -1.67
N ALA A 88 -2.62 -1.82 -2.88
CA ALA A 88 -1.61 -1.18 -3.72
C ALA A 88 -2.07 0.20 -4.23
N ALA A 89 -3.33 0.36 -4.61
CA ALA A 89 -3.91 1.65 -4.98
C ALA A 89 -3.86 2.64 -3.81
N HIS A 90 -4.16 2.20 -2.59
CA HIS A 90 -4.02 3.00 -1.38
C HIS A 90 -2.55 3.43 -1.15
N LYS A 91 -1.60 2.51 -1.33
CA LYS A 91 -0.17 2.83 -1.22
C LYS A 91 0.26 3.83 -2.28
N LEU A 92 -0.17 3.65 -3.53
CA LEU A 92 0.07 4.59 -4.63
C LEU A 92 -0.50 5.98 -4.32
N ALA A 93 -1.73 6.06 -3.81
CA ALA A 93 -2.36 7.32 -3.43
C ALA A 93 -1.51 8.10 -2.41
N ARG A 94 -0.98 7.41 -1.39
CA ARG A 94 -0.11 8.03 -0.38
C ARG A 94 1.22 8.51 -0.96
N VAL A 95 1.80 7.76 -1.88
CA VAL A 95 3.03 8.16 -2.58
C VAL A 95 2.76 9.39 -3.44
N VAL A 96 1.70 9.37 -4.25
CA VAL A 96 1.30 10.51 -5.09
C VAL A 96 1.06 11.77 -4.25
N TYR A 97 0.32 11.64 -3.13
CA TYR A 97 0.09 12.75 -2.20
C TYR A 97 1.41 13.35 -1.72
N HIS A 98 2.33 12.50 -1.25
CA HIS A 98 3.63 12.95 -0.75
C HIS A 98 4.45 13.69 -1.82
N LEU A 99 4.53 13.11 -3.02
CA LEU A 99 5.28 13.70 -4.13
C LEU A 99 4.70 15.06 -4.56
N LEU A 100 3.38 15.19 -4.57
CA LEU A 100 2.72 16.44 -4.96
C LEU A 100 2.85 17.52 -3.88
N ILE A 101 2.81 17.18 -2.59
CA ILE A 101 2.98 18.14 -1.49
C ILE A 101 4.44 18.59 -1.38
N THR A 102 5.40 17.67 -1.56
CA THR A 102 6.83 17.98 -1.40
C THR A 102 7.48 18.51 -2.67
N GLY A 103 6.83 18.36 -3.83
CA GLY A 103 7.42 18.67 -5.13
C GLY A 103 8.60 17.77 -5.52
N GLN A 104 8.82 16.69 -4.79
CA GLN A 104 9.92 15.76 -5.06
C GLN A 104 9.60 14.80 -6.20
N SER A 105 10.64 14.38 -6.93
CA SER A 105 10.51 13.30 -7.92
C SER A 105 10.39 11.95 -7.22
N TYR A 106 9.78 10.98 -7.90
CA TYR A 106 9.77 9.60 -7.42
C TYR A 106 11.17 8.99 -7.55
N GLU A 107 11.75 8.57 -6.44
CA GLU A 107 13.02 7.86 -6.39
C GLU A 107 12.83 6.46 -5.79
N GLU A 108 13.17 5.45 -6.56
CA GLU A 108 13.10 4.05 -6.13
C GLU A 108 14.07 3.76 -4.96
N SER A 109 15.21 4.46 -4.89
CA SER A 109 16.21 4.33 -3.83
C SER A 109 15.64 4.58 -2.43
N THR A 110 14.75 5.55 -2.29
CA THR A 110 14.05 5.85 -1.03
C THR A 110 13.23 4.66 -0.54
N PHE A 111 12.67 3.88 -1.47
CA PHE A 111 11.86 2.70 -1.16
C PHE A 111 12.70 1.44 -0.93
N ALA A 112 13.93 1.37 -1.45
CA ALA A 112 14.86 0.28 -1.14
C ALA A 112 15.15 0.16 0.35
N GLN A 113 15.25 1.28 1.07
CA GLN A 113 15.37 1.30 2.52
C GLN A 113 14.15 0.69 3.22
N CYS A 114 12.95 0.91 2.68
CA CYS A 114 11.73 0.31 3.22
C CYS A 114 11.74 -1.22 3.03
N GLU A 115 12.28 -1.71 1.93
CA GLU A 115 12.41 -3.16 1.66
C GLU A 115 13.42 -3.80 2.62
N THR A 116 14.56 -3.16 2.84
CA THR A 116 15.58 -3.61 3.80
C THR A 116 15.00 -3.67 5.22
N ARG A 117 14.29 -2.63 5.67
CA ARG A 117 13.61 -2.63 6.98
C ARG A 117 12.56 -3.74 7.08
N HIS A 118 11.84 -4.00 6.00
CA HIS A 118 10.86 -5.10 5.97
C HIS A 118 11.54 -6.45 6.11
N ARG A 119 12.65 -6.68 5.39
CA ARG A 119 13.44 -7.92 5.46
C ARG A 119 13.99 -8.15 6.89
N ILE A 120 14.57 -7.13 7.49
CA ILE A 120 15.07 -7.20 8.87
C ILE A 120 13.95 -7.59 9.85
N ARG A 121 12.77 -6.96 9.71
CA ARG A 121 11.62 -7.28 10.57
C ARG A 121 11.11 -8.70 10.37
N LEU A 122 11.08 -9.16 9.12
CA LEU A 122 10.68 -10.54 8.79
C LEU A 122 11.65 -11.54 9.41
N GLU A 123 12.94 -11.31 9.30
CA GLU A 123 13.98 -12.16 9.89
C GLU A 123 13.90 -12.19 11.43
N ALA A 124 13.71 -11.05 12.07
CA ALA A 124 13.53 -10.97 13.52
C ALA A 124 12.29 -11.75 13.99
N ASN A 125 11.17 -11.66 13.27
CA ASN A 125 9.98 -12.43 13.56
C ASN A 125 10.19 -13.93 13.37
N LEU A 126 10.89 -14.32 12.31
CA LEU A 126 11.20 -15.73 12.04
C LEU A 126 12.08 -16.32 13.13
N ARG A 127 13.12 -15.60 13.56
CA ARG A 127 13.99 -16.00 14.67
C ARG A 127 13.22 -16.16 15.99
N ARG A 128 12.29 -15.24 16.26
CA ARG A 128 11.45 -15.31 17.45
C ARG A 128 10.58 -16.58 17.44
N HIS A 129 9.86 -16.82 16.34
CA HIS A 129 9.01 -18.02 16.23
C HIS A 129 9.82 -19.33 16.26
N ALA A 130 11.01 -19.34 15.66
CA ALA A 130 11.89 -20.50 15.72
C ALA A 130 12.28 -20.83 17.18
N ARG A 131 12.67 -19.82 17.98
CA ARG A 131 13.00 -19.99 19.40
C ARG A 131 11.79 -20.48 20.22
N GLU A 132 10.59 -19.95 19.97
CA GLU A 132 9.34 -20.40 20.61
C GLU A 132 9.07 -21.88 20.37
N LEU A 133 9.51 -22.42 19.21
CA LEU A 133 9.38 -23.82 18.83
C LEU A 133 10.61 -24.67 19.16
N GLY A 134 11.66 -24.10 19.79
CA GLY A 134 12.88 -24.81 20.14
C GLY A 134 13.88 -25.00 19.00
N PHE A 135 13.78 -24.19 17.91
CA PHE A 135 14.69 -24.25 16.77
C PHE A 135 15.61 -23.04 16.72
N ASP A 136 16.84 -23.25 16.28
CA ASP A 136 17.75 -22.18 15.91
C ASP A 136 17.82 -22.03 14.38
N LEU A 137 17.78 -20.77 13.92
CA LEU A 137 17.91 -20.44 12.51
C LEU A 137 19.38 -20.23 12.16
N VAL A 138 19.85 -21.03 11.23
CA VAL A 138 21.18 -20.90 10.62
C VAL A 138 21.01 -20.31 9.22
N ALA A 139 21.76 -19.23 8.92
CA ALA A 139 21.79 -18.65 7.58
C ALA A 139 22.49 -19.63 6.63
N THR A 140 21.81 -20.08 5.59
CA THR A 140 22.45 -20.84 4.52
C THR A 140 23.20 -19.87 3.62
N SER A 141 24.50 -20.06 3.47
CA SER A 141 25.29 -19.41 2.43
C SER A 141 24.79 -19.93 1.08
N ALA A 142 24.17 -19.06 0.28
CA ALA A 142 23.84 -19.33 -1.11
C ALA A 142 25.06 -19.05 -1.98
#